data_94cc4a7775b4d57fed904a78a3cfbdc0
#
_entry.id   94cc4a7775b4d57fed904a78a3cfbdc0
#
_cell.length_a   1.000
_cell.length_b   1.000
_cell.length_c   1.000
_cell.angle_alpha   90.00
_cell.angle_beta   90.00
_cell.angle_gamma   90.00
#
_symmetry.space_group_name_H-M   'P 1'
#
loop_
_entity.id
_entity.type
_entity.pdbx_description
1 polymer ?
#
loop_
_entity_poly.entity_id
_entity_poly.type
_entity_poly.pdbx_seq_one_letter_code
_entity_poly.pdbx_strand_id
1 'polypeptide(L)'
;MKLEGFLIDLDGVLYVGDQVLPGAVDAMSYLRERGYPLRFLTNTTMSSRFALVQKLRGLGIHAEREEMFSTCVVATHWLREHGISRIHPLVPRAAQEDFAEFQITDDRPEAVVVGDLGSEFSFDVLNHAFRLIRDGAHLVALQKNRFWQRSDGLALDVGPFVVALEYATEKKASVIGKPTAAYFETALHDLGLPAHQVAMVGDDIHNDIAGGQAVGLKTILVKTGKYQFDDVERADCRPDWTLDSIGDLPSLLPS
;
A
#
# COMPACT_ATOMS: atom_id res chain seq x y z
N MET A 1 13.47 -12.70 20.84
CA MET A 1 13.67 -12.67 19.38
C MET A 1 13.98 -11.23 19.02
N LYS A 2 15.01 -10.95 18.23
CA LYS A 2 15.48 -9.59 17.96
C LYS A 2 14.88 -9.11 16.64
N LEU A 3 14.24 -7.93 16.65
CA LEU A 3 13.82 -7.25 15.42
C LEU A 3 15.07 -6.60 14.79
N GLU A 4 15.20 -6.73 13.47
CA GLU A 4 16.35 -6.22 12.71
C GLU A 4 15.95 -5.30 11.56
N GLY A 5 14.67 -5.18 11.25
CA GLY A 5 14.15 -4.29 10.22
C GLY A 5 12.65 -4.01 10.37
N PHE A 6 12.17 -3.01 9.62
CA PHE A 6 10.78 -2.54 9.74
C PHE A 6 10.15 -2.28 8.38
N LEU A 7 8.89 -2.71 8.24
CA LEU A 7 7.96 -2.27 7.22
C LEU A 7 6.94 -1.37 7.92
N ILE A 8 6.77 -0.15 7.45
CA ILE A 8 6.01 0.88 8.17
C ILE A 8 4.92 1.44 7.25
N ASP A 9 3.66 1.31 7.66
CA ASP A 9 2.57 1.98 6.96
C ASP A 9 2.66 3.50 7.14
N LEU A 10 2.02 4.24 6.26
CA LEU A 10 2.09 5.70 6.22
C LEU A 10 0.90 6.36 6.89
N ASP A 11 -0.27 6.23 6.25
CA ASP A 11 -1.49 6.94 6.67
C ASP A 11 -2.13 6.24 7.87
N GLY A 12 -2.33 6.99 8.93
CA GLY A 12 -2.77 6.44 10.22
C GLY A 12 -1.64 5.97 11.13
N VAL A 13 -0.39 5.86 10.64
CA VAL A 13 0.79 5.47 11.42
C VAL A 13 1.77 6.61 11.59
N LEU A 14 2.17 7.26 10.52
CA LEU A 14 3.10 8.40 10.54
C LEU A 14 2.39 9.75 10.48
N TYR A 15 1.27 9.81 9.78
CA TYR A 15 0.46 11.01 9.61
C TYR A 15 -1.01 10.66 9.37
N VAL A 16 -1.89 11.65 9.52
CA VAL A 16 -3.29 11.62 9.04
C VAL A 16 -3.52 12.91 8.26
N GLY A 17 -3.96 12.79 6.99
CA GLY A 17 -4.02 13.94 6.09
C GLY A 17 -2.66 14.60 5.96
N ASP A 18 -2.54 15.87 6.31
CA ASP A 18 -1.29 16.64 6.27
C ASP A 18 -0.68 16.89 7.66
N GLN A 19 -1.14 16.16 8.67
CA GLN A 19 -0.66 16.30 10.04
C GLN A 19 0.14 15.07 10.47
N VAL A 20 1.40 15.29 10.86
CA VAL A 20 2.24 14.24 11.44
C VAL A 20 1.66 13.80 12.79
N LEU A 21 1.66 12.49 13.05
CA LEU A 21 1.21 11.96 14.33
C LEU A 21 2.26 12.18 15.43
N PRO A 22 1.83 12.40 16.68
CA PRO A 22 2.74 12.61 17.80
C PRO A 22 3.76 11.48 17.95
N GLY A 23 5.04 11.84 18.09
CA GLY A 23 6.14 10.89 18.25
C GLY A 23 6.62 10.19 16.97
N ALA A 24 5.96 10.38 15.81
CA ALA A 24 6.34 9.71 14.57
C ALA A 24 7.74 10.14 14.07
N VAL A 25 8.05 11.43 14.14
CA VAL A 25 9.38 11.95 13.75
C VAL A 25 10.47 11.38 14.65
N ASP A 26 10.24 11.37 15.96
CA ASP A 26 11.21 10.87 16.93
C ASP A 26 11.43 9.35 16.79
N ALA A 27 10.36 8.59 16.56
CA ALA A 27 10.45 7.14 16.33
C ALA A 27 11.23 6.83 15.04
N MET A 28 11.01 7.57 13.95
CA MET A 28 11.77 7.38 12.72
C MET A 28 13.24 7.77 12.88
N SER A 29 13.53 8.87 13.58
CA SER A 29 14.89 9.29 13.89
C SER A 29 15.60 8.22 14.73
N TYR A 30 14.95 7.69 15.75
CA TYR A 30 15.47 6.62 16.60
C TYR A 30 15.85 5.37 15.80
N LEU A 31 14.97 4.91 14.88
CA LEU A 31 15.26 3.75 14.05
C LEU A 31 16.49 3.98 13.15
N ARG A 32 16.59 5.17 12.56
CA ARG A 32 17.71 5.53 11.67
C ARG A 32 19.04 5.66 12.42
N GLU A 33 19.05 6.32 13.56
CA GLU A 33 20.26 6.48 14.39
C GLU A 33 20.83 5.14 14.83
N ARG A 34 19.98 4.13 15.00
CA ARG A 34 20.39 2.77 15.34
C ARG A 34 20.65 1.86 14.14
N GLY A 35 20.53 2.40 12.93
CA GLY A 35 20.83 1.69 11.69
C GLY A 35 19.83 0.61 11.32
N TYR A 36 18.58 0.68 11.81
CA TYR A 36 17.54 -0.25 11.38
C TYR A 36 17.14 0.03 9.92
N PRO A 37 17.29 -0.95 9.02
CA PRO A 37 16.74 -0.83 7.67
C PRO A 37 15.20 -0.82 7.73
N LEU A 38 14.60 0.05 6.93
CA LEU A 38 13.14 0.19 6.90
C LEU A 38 12.61 0.41 5.48
N ARG A 39 11.35 0.07 5.26
CA ARG A 39 10.59 0.42 4.06
C ARG A 39 9.24 1.00 4.45
N PHE A 40 8.84 2.03 3.72
CA PHE A 40 7.54 2.65 3.87
C PHE A 40 6.54 1.99 2.92
N LEU A 41 5.45 1.48 3.45
CA LEU A 41 4.43 0.75 2.72
C LEU A 41 3.12 1.55 2.68
N THR A 42 2.45 1.60 1.54
CA THR A 42 1.13 2.26 1.46
C THR A 42 0.26 1.68 0.36
N ASN A 43 -1.04 1.57 0.65
CA ASN A 43 -2.06 1.20 -0.35
C ASN A 43 -2.53 2.42 -1.18
N THR A 44 -2.01 3.63 -0.93
CA THR A 44 -2.41 4.78 -1.75
C THR A 44 -2.03 4.58 -3.21
N THR A 45 -2.95 4.97 -4.09
CA THR A 45 -2.78 4.90 -5.54
C THR A 45 -2.92 6.28 -6.18
N MET A 46 -3.09 7.33 -5.36
CA MET A 46 -3.36 8.70 -5.83
C MET A 46 -2.10 9.54 -6.02
N SER A 47 -0.97 9.10 -5.50
CA SER A 47 0.27 9.87 -5.48
C SER A 47 1.44 9.05 -5.99
N SER A 48 2.36 9.69 -6.73
CA SER A 48 3.59 9.03 -7.13
C SER A 48 4.52 8.79 -5.93
N ARG A 49 5.43 7.85 -6.10
CA ARG A 49 6.53 7.59 -5.16
C ARG A 49 7.26 8.88 -4.78
N PHE A 50 7.55 9.74 -5.75
CA PHE A 50 8.21 11.02 -5.53
C PHE A 50 7.38 11.93 -4.60
N ALA A 51 6.09 12.10 -4.89
CA ALA A 51 5.21 12.94 -4.09
C ALA A 51 5.09 12.45 -2.64
N LEU A 52 5.04 11.12 -2.42
CA LEU A 52 5.01 10.53 -1.08
C LEU A 52 6.30 10.82 -0.29
N VAL A 53 7.45 10.71 -0.93
CA VAL A 53 8.75 11.05 -0.32
C VAL A 53 8.80 12.53 0.05
N GLN A 54 8.36 13.42 -0.85
CA GLN A 54 8.32 14.86 -0.56
C GLN A 54 7.36 15.17 0.60
N LYS A 55 6.23 14.49 0.68
CA LYS A 55 5.28 14.63 1.79
C LYS A 55 5.92 14.25 3.11
N LEU A 56 6.57 13.08 3.21
CA LEU A 56 7.27 12.65 4.43
C LEU A 56 8.35 13.65 4.86
N ARG A 57 9.17 14.12 3.90
CA ARG A 57 10.20 15.12 4.17
C ARG A 57 9.61 16.45 4.66
N GLY A 58 8.50 16.88 4.06
CA GLY A 58 7.76 18.07 4.50
C GLY A 58 7.17 17.96 5.91
N LEU A 59 6.89 16.73 6.36
CA LEU A 59 6.44 16.40 7.72
C LEU A 59 7.62 16.20 8.71
N GLY A 60 8.87 16.38 8.28
CA GLY A 60 10.07 16.19 9.10
C GLY A 60 10.56 14.75 9.19
N ILE A 61 10.01 13.84 8.40
CA ILE A 61 10.41 12.44 8.36
C ILE A 61 11.36 12.22 7.18
N HIS A 62 12.60 11.82 7.47
CA HIS A 62 13.56 11.48 6.43
C HIS A 62 13.11 10.21 5.68
N ALA A 63 13.03 10.31 4.36
CA ALA A 63 12.67 9.20 3.48
C ALA A 63 13.45 9.29 2.17
N GLU A 64 13.91 8.14 1.67
CA GLU A 64 14.51 8.01 0.36
C GLU A 64 13.55 7.34 -0.62
N ARG A 65 13.76 7.58 -1.91
CA ARG A 65 12.89 7.07 -2.97
C ARG A 65 12.85 5.52 -2.94
N GLU A 66 13.98 4.91 -2.73
CA GLU A 66 14.16 3.45 -2.73
C GLU A 66 13.45 2.78 -1.55
N GLU A 67 13.20 3.52 -0.48
CA GLU A 67 12.50 3.03 0.71
C GLU A 67 10.97 3.03 0.56
N MET A 68 10.43 3.71 -0.47
CA MET A 68 8.99 3.88 -0.66
C MET A 68 8.38 2.79 -1.52
N PHE A 69 7.50 1.99 -0.95
CA PHE A 69 6.74 0.92 -1.59
C PHE A 69 5.25 1.28 -1.63
N SER A 70 4.83 2.03 -2.65
CA SER A 70 3.41 2.19 -2.97
C SER A 70 2.90 1.00 -3.78
N THR A 71 1.58 0.83 -3.85
CA THR A 71 0.99 -0.19 -4.72
C THR A 71 1.36 0.00 -6.20
N CYS A 72 1.52 1.25 -6.67
CA CYS A 72 2.01 1.53 -8.01
C CYS A 72 3.40 0.94 -8.25
N VAL A 73 4.31 1.16 -7.28
CA VAL A 73 5.68 0.62 -7.35
C VAL A 73 5.69 -0.90 -7.35
N VAL A 74 4.94 -1.54 -6.45
CA VAL A 74 4.86 -3.02 -6.42
C VAL A 74 4.22 -3.56 -7.70
N ALA A 75 3.22 -2.85 -8.26
CA ALA A 75 2.63 -3.23 -9.54
C ALA A 75 3.65 -3.22 -10.68
N THR A 76 4.61 -2.28 -10.70
CA THR A 76 5.66 -2.28 -11.74
C THR A 76 6.54 -3.53 -11.66
N HIS A 77 6.84 -4.03 -10.47
CA HIS A 77 7.55 -5.31 -10.30
C HIS A 77 6.73 -6.47 -10.86
N TRP A 78 5.46 -6.55 -10.47
CA TRP A 78 4.56 -7.59 -10.96
C TRP A 78 4.42 -7.56 -12.49
N LEU A 79 4.23 -6.39 -13.08
CA LEU A 79 4.12 -6.22 -14.54
C LEU A 79 5.38 -6.71 -15.27
N ARG A 80 6.58 -6.37 -14.76
CA ARG A 80 7.85 -6.84 -15.34
C ARG A 80 8.00 -8.36 -15.26
N GLU A 81 7.68 -8.96 -14.12
CA GLU A 81 7.74 -10.42 -13.94
C GLU A 81 6.80 -11.18 -14.89
N HIS A 82 5.69 -10.53 -15.31
CA HIS A 82 4.73 -11.09 -16.26
C HIS A 82 5.03 -10.71 -17.72
N GLY A 83 6.15 -10.04 -17.99
CA GLY A 83 6.56 -9.64 -19.34
C GLY A 83 5.65 -8.59 -19.99
N ILE A 84 4.88 -7.84 -19.19
CA ILE A 84 3.96 -6.82 -19.65
C ILE A 84 4.74 -5.53 -19.90
N SER A 85 4.55 -4.93 -21.06
CA SER A 85 5.22 -3.69 -21.48
C SER A 85 4.24 -2.56 -21.84
N ARG A 86 2.99 -2.91 -22.21
CA ARG A 86 1.95 -1.97 -22.62
C ARG A 86 0.80 -2.03 -21.63
N ILE A 87 0.45 -0.88 -21.05
CA ILE A 87 -0.58 -0.79 -20.04
C ILE A 87 -1.57 0.34 -20.31
N HIS A 88 -2.80 0.17 -19.80
CA HIS A 88 -3.80 1.22 -19.68
C HIS A 88 -4.07 1.48 -18.19
N PRO A 89 -3.44 2.51 -17.58
CA PRO A 89 -3.57 2.77 -16.16
C PRO A 89 -4.78 3.66 -15.86
N LEU A 90 -5.68 3.20 -15.02
CA LEU A 90 -6.75 3.96 -14.41
C LEU A 90 -6.28 4.48 -13.04
N VAL A 91 -5.36 5.43 -13.07
CA VAL A 91 -4.83 6.13 -11.90
C VAL A 91 -4.71 7.63 -12.22
N PRO A 92 -4.72 8.53 -11.22
CA PRO A 92 -4.49 9.94 -11.44
C PRO A 92 -3.17 10.19 -12.18
N ARG A 93 -3.13 11.24 -12.98
CA ARG A 93 -1.94 11.58 -13.79
C ARG A 93 -0.67 11.69 -12.95
N ALA A 94 -0.79 12.19 -11.71
CA ALA A 94 0.33 12.28 -10.78
C ALA A 94 0.94 10.89 -10.43
N ALA A 95 0.11 9.85 -10.34
CA ALA A 95 0.58 8.49 -10.04
C ALA A 95 1.13 7.77 -11.28
N GLN A 96 0.80 8.22 -12.49
CA GLN A 96 1.32 7.63 -13.74
C GLN A 96 2.83 7.77 -13.87
N GLU A 97 3.46 8.70 -13.15
CA GLU A 97 4.93 8.84 -13.11
C GLU A 97 5.63 7.53 -12.70
N ASP A 98 5.02 6.76 -11.79
CA ASP A 98 5.60 5.49 -11.34
C ASP A 98 5.59 4.40 -12.43
N PHE A 99 4.77 4.58 -13.48
CA PHE A 99 4.68 3.68 -14.63
C PHE A 99 5.45 4.17 -15.87
N ALA A 100 6.35 5.16 -15.74
CA ALA A 100 7.04 5.80 -16.86
C ALA A 100 7.90 4.84 -17.72
N GLU A 101 8.25 3.66 -17.20
CA GLU A 101 8.97 2.63 -17.96
C GLU A 101 8.06 1.83 -18.91
N PHE A 102 6.74 1.90 -18.74
CA PHE A 102 5.75 1.18 -19.54
C PHE A 102 5.20 2.08 -20.65
N GLN A 103 4.83 1.48 -21.77
CA GLN A 103 4.08 2.18 -22.80
C GLN A 103 2.62 2.32 -22.34
N ILE A 104 2.21 3.54 -21.99
CA ILE A 104 0.82 3.85 -21.71
C ILE A 104 0.08 4.01 -23.04
N THR A 105 -0.95 3.19 -23.28
CA THR A 105 -1.66 3.15 -24.56
C THR A 105 -3.08 2.60 -24.42
N ASP A 106 -3.96 3.05 -25.33
CA ASP A 106 -5.30 2.51 -25.55
C ASP A 106 -5.32 1.44 -26.67
N ASP A 107 -4.24 1.35 -27.45
CA ASP A 107 -4.12 0.37 -28.54
C ASP A 107 -3.56 -0.95 -28.01
N ARG A 108 -4.44 -1.92 -27.77
CA ARG A 108 -4.13 -3.28 -27.33
C ARG A 108 -3.16 -3.32 -26.14
N PRO A 109 -3.50 -2.69 -25.01
CA PRO A 109 -2.69 -2.85 -23.82
C PRO A 109 -2.71 -4.31 -23.36
N GLU A 110 -1.60 -4.74 -22.75
CA GLU A 110 -1.48 -6.09 -22.20
C GLU A 110 -2.11 -6.17 -20.80
N ALA A 111 -2.22 -5.03 -20.11
CA ALA A 111 -2.91 -4.92 -18.84
C ALA A 111 -3.68 -3.60 -18.69
N VAL A 112 -4.84 -3.67 -18.03
CA VAL A 112 -5.56 -2.54 -17.45
C VAL A 112 -5.22 -2.52 -15.96
N VAL A 113 -4.57 -1.44 -15.51
CA VAL A 113 -4.13 -1.27 -14.11
C VAL A 113 -5.09 -0.31 -13.42
N VAL A 114 -5.86 -0.81 -12.44
CA VAL A 114 -6.93 -0.05 -11.78
C VAL A 114 -6.50 0.40 -10.40
N GLY A 115 -6.41 1.71 -10.22
CA GLY A 115 -6.24 2.39 -8.92
C GLY A 115 -7.38 3.37 -8.68
N ASP A 116 -7.22 4.30 -7.74
CA ASP A 116 -8.25 5.27 -7.39
C ASP A 116 -8.22 6.47 -8.34
N LEU A 117 -9.27 6.61 -9.14
CA LEU A 117 -9.52 7.78 -9.97
C LEU A 117 -10.48 8.79 -9.30
N GLY A 118 -10.99 8.48 -8.10
CA GLY A 118 -11.95 9.33 -7.42
C GLY A 118 -13.17 9.64 -8.30
N SER A 119 -13.50 10.92 -8.45
CA SER A 119 -14.65 11.38 -9.25
C SER A 119 -14.47 11.21 -10.76
N GLU A 120 -13.29 10.86 -11.24
CA GLU A 120 -13.05 10.61 -12.67
C GLU A 120 -13.55 9.22 -13.11
N PHE A 121 -13.90 8.32 -12.19
CA PHE A 121 -14.63 7.11 -12.54
C PHE A 121 -15.98 7.46 -13.15
N SER A 122 -16.14 7.20 -14.43
CA SER A 122 -17.36 7.42 -15.20
C SER A 122 -17.76 6.16 -15.94
N PHE A 123 -19.00 6.12 -16.46
CA PHE A 123 -19.44 5.04 -17.32
C PHE A 123 -18.49 4.83 -18.50
N ASP A 124 -18.06 5.91 -19.16
CA ASP A 124 -17.21 5.83 -20.35
C ASP A 124 -15.82 5.27 -20.03
N VAL A 125 -15.21 5.70 -18.91
CA VAL A 125 -13.93 5.17 -18.44
C VAL A 125 -14.01 3.67 -18.13
N LEU A 126 -15.04 3.26 -17.37
CA LEU A 126 -15.22 1.85 -17.02
C LEU A 126 -15.58 1.00 -18.23
N ASN A 127 -16.41 1.51 -19.14
CA ASN A 127 -16.78 0.81 -20.36
C ASN A 127 -15.61 0.66 -21.33
N HIS A 128 -14.70 1.64 -21.39
CA HIS A 128 -13.47 1.52 -22.14
C HIS A 128 -12.57 0.41 -21.55
N ALA A 129 -12.30 0.46 -20.25
CA ALA A 129 -11.54 -0.58 -19.54
C ALA A 129 -12.15 -1.97 -19.72
N PHE A 130 -13.48 -2.09 -19.60
CA PHE A 130 -14.21 -3.34 -19.86
C PHE A 130 -13.88 -3.91 -21.24
N ARG A 131 -13.91 -3.08 -22.30
CA ARG A 131 -13.60 -3.52 -23.68
C ARG A 131 -12.16 -4.01 -23.79
N LEU A 132 -11.19 -3.26 -23.25
CA LEU A 132 -9.78 -3.66 -23.27
C LEU A 132 -9.55 -5.00 -22.57
N ILE A 133 -10.20 -5.23 -21.41
CA ILE A 133 -10.11 -6.49 -20.68
C ILE A 133 -10.77 -7.62 -21.47
N ARG A 134 -11.91 -7.38 -22.09
CA ARG A 134 -12.60 -8.36 -22.98
C ARG A 134 -11.73 -8.73 -24.19
N ASP A 135 -10.99 -7.78 -24.74
CA ASP A 135 -10.08 -7.96 -25.87
C ASP A 135 -8.76 -8.65 -25.51
N GLY A 136 -8.58 -9.00 -24.23
CA GLY A 136 -7.46 -9.85 -23.81
C GLY A 136 -6.55 -9.26 -22.73
N ALA A 137 -6.65 -7.97 -22.41
CA ALA A 137 -5.84 -7.36 -21.37
C ALA A 137 -6.05 -8.04 -20.00
N HIS A 138 -4.98 -8.14 -19.22
CA HIS A 138 -5.04 -8.55 -17.82
C HIS A 138 -5.73 -7.46 -16.99
N LEU A 139 -6.57 -7.84 -16.04
CA LEU A 139 -7.13 -6.94 -15.04
C LEU A 139 -6.21 -6.94 -13.81
N VAL A 140 -5.51 -5.84 -13.57
CA VAL A 140 -4.62 -5.65 -12.42
C VAL A 140 -5.23 -4.60 -11.50
N ALA A 141 -5.49 -4.95 -10.26
CA ALA A 141 -6.02 -4.03 -9.25
C ALA A 141 -4.91 -3.63 -8.28
N LEU A 142 -4.62 -2.35 -8.17
CA LEU A 142 -3.61 -1.85 -7.24
C LEU A 142 -4.00 -2.12 -5.79
N GLN A 143 -5.30 -2.07 -5.48
CA GLN A 143 -5.87 -2.49 -4.21
C GLN A 143 -7.37 -2.80 -4.41
N LYS A 144 -8.05 -3.37 -3.40
CA LYS A 144 -9.45 -3.76 -3.54
C LYS A 144 -10.28 -3.44 -2.29
N ASN A 145 -9.94 -2.34 -1.60
CA ASN A 145 -10.70 -1.86 -0.44
C ASN A 145 -12.12 -1.46 -0.87
N ARG A 146 -13.07 -1.61 0.04
CA ARG A 146 -14.49 -1.36 -0.23
C ARG A 146 -14.84 0.12 -0.17
N PHE A 147 -14.31 0.83 0.81
CA PHE A 147 -14.54 2.25 1.09
C PHE A 147 -13.40 2.82 1.92
N TRP A 148 -13.33 4.14 2.00
CA TRP A 148 -12.41 4.86 2.87
C TRP A 148 -13.08 6.09 3.47
N GLN A 149 -12.48 6.62 4.55
CA GLN A 149 -12.99 7.81 5.23
C GLN A 149 -12.44 9.07 4.57
N ARG A 150 -13.35 9.94 4.12
CA ARG A 150 -13.07 11.29 3.67
C ARG A 150 -13.54 12.31 4.71
N SER A 151 -13.19 13.57 4.51
CA SER A 151 -13.65 14.68 5.36
C SER A 151 -15.16 14.90 5.30
N ASP A 152 -15.80 14.50 4.19
CA ASP A 152 -17.24 14.64 3.90
C ASP A 152 -18.05 13.35 4.17
N GLY A 153 -17.41 12.28 4.66
CA GLY A 153 -18.05 11.01 4.99
C GLY A 153 -17.38 9.79 4.35
N LEU A 154 -18.03 8.64 4.41
CA LEU A 154 -17.55 7.42 3.75
C LEU A 154 -17.70 7.55 2.23
N ALA A 155 -16.65 7.21 1.52
CA ALA A 155 -16.61 7.18 0.06
C ALA A 155 -16.25 5.79 -0.46
N LEU A 156 -16.72 5.45 -1.66
CA LEU A 156 -16.27 4.24 -2.35
C LEU A 156 -14.76 4.32 -2.58
N ASP A 157 -14.09 3.19 -2.36
CA ASP A 157 -12.70 2.98 -2.78
C ASP A 157 -12.65 2.24 -4.12
N VAL A 158 -11.51 1.78 -4.55
CA VAL A 158 -11.25 1.11 -5.84
C VAL A 158 -12.02 -0.22 -5.98
N GLY A 159 -12.20 -0.95 -4.87
CA GLY A 159 -12.76 -2.29 -4.88
C GLY A 159 -14.10 -2.43 -5.62
N PRO A 160 -15.10 -1.57 -5.39
CA PRO A 160 -16.37 -1.59 -6.12
C PRO A 160 -16.21 -1.51 -7.63
N PHE A 161 -15.30 -0.69 -8.15
CA PHE A 161 -15.04 -0.53 -9.59
C PHE A 161 -14.32 -1.77 -10.16
N VAL A 162 -13.38 -2.33 -9.41
CA VAL A 162 -12.72 -3.60 -9.77
C VAL A 162 -13.75 -4.73 -9.83
N VAL A 163 -14.64 -4.84 -8.83
CA VAL A 163 -15.70 -5.86 -8.80
C VAL A 163 -16.68 -5.69 -9.98
N ALA A 164 -17.01 -4.47 -10.34
CA ALA A 164 -17.85 -4.22 -11.52
C ALA A 164 -17.20 -4.73 -12.82
N LEU A 165 -15.89 -4.49 -12.99
CA LEU A 165 -15.12 -5.00 -14.13
C LEU A 165 -14.97 -6.53 -14.08
N GLU A 166 -14.69 -7.12 -12.91
CA GLU A 166 -14.66 -8.58 -12.74
C GLU A 166 -16.00 -9.22 -13.13
N TYR A 167 -17.11 -8.66 -12.63
CA TYR A 167 -18.45 -9.16 -12.92
C TYR A 167 -18.76 -9.10 -14.42
N ALA A 168 -18.49 -7.97 -15.06
CA ALA A 168 -18.78 -7.74 -16.47
C ALA A 168 -17.91 -8.57 -17.42
N THR A 169 -16.66 -8.86 -17.03
CA THR A 169 -15.69 -9.58 -17.87
C THR A 169 -15.58 -11.06 -17.56
N GLU A 170 -16.13 -11.52 -16.43
CA GLU A 170 -15.95 -12.85 -15.86
C GLU A 170 -14.48 -13.20 -15.57
N LYS A 171 -13.61 -12.18 -15.49
CA LYS A 171 -12.19 -12.32 -15.15
C LYS A 171 -11.93 -11.87 -13.72
N LYS A 172 -10.99 -12.53 -13.04
CA LYS A 172 -10.53 -12.09 -11.72
C LYS A 172 -9.35 -11.14 -11.86
N ALA A 173 -9.35 -10.11 -11.03
CA ALA A 173 -8.24 -9.19 -10.93
C ALA A 173 -7.05 -9.82 -10.20
N SER A 174 -5.84 -9.58 -10.71
CA SER A 174 -4.61 -9.75 -9.93
C SER A 174 -4.51 -8.55 -8.97
N VAL A 175 -4.72 -8.78 -7.68
CA VAL A 175 -4.66 -7.74 -6.65
C VAL A 175 -3.22 -7.60 -6.18
N ILE A 176 -2.69 -6.37 -6.18
CA ILE A 176 -1.28 -6.10 -5.87
C ILE A 176 -1.08 -5.67 -4.41
N GLY A 177 -1.86 -4.72 -3.91
CA GLY A 177 -1.66 -4.08 -2.62
C GLY A 177 -1.90 -4.98 -1.40
N LYS A 178 -1.59 -4.46 -0.22
CA LYS A 178 -1.90 -5.11 1.07
C LYS A 178 -3.37 -5.54 1.11
N PRO A 179 -3.73 -6.71 1.62
CA PRO A 179 -2.93 -7.66 2.40
C PRO A 179 -2.27 -8.78 1.57
N THR A 180 -2.05 -8.63 0.26
CA THR A 180 -1.52 -9.72 -0.57
C THR A 180 -0.09 -10.09 -0.17
N ALA A 181 0.24 -11.40 -0.19
CA ALA A 181 1.57 -11.88 0.14
C ALA A 181 2.64 -11.24 -0.76
N ALA A 182 2.37 -11.17 -2.07
CA ALA A 182 3.31 -10.62 -3.05
C ALA A 182 3.75 -9.18 -2.72
N TYR A 183 2.86 -8.36 -2.12
CA TYR A 183 3.20 -7.00 -1.70
C TYR A 183 4.29 -6.99 -0.62
N PHE A 184 4.11 -7.78 0.44
CA PHE A 184 5.07 -7.88 1.53
C PHE A 184 6.36 -8.58 1.12
N GLU A 185 6.26 -9.65 0.31
CA GLU A 185 7.42 -10.39 -0.20
C GLU A 185 8.31 -9.51 -1.07
N THR A 186 7.74 -8.62 -1.90
CA THR A 186 8.51 -7.64 -2.68
C THR A 186 9.30 -6.71 -1.76
N ALA A 187 8.67 -6.17 -0.72
CA ALA A 187 9.33 -5.28 0.23
C ALA A 187 10.39 -6.01 1.09
N LEU A 188 10.11 -7.26 1.50
CA LEU A 188 11.05 -8.11 2.23
C LEU A 188 12.28 -8.47 1.40
N HIS A 189 12.07 -8.83 0.14
CA HIS A 189 13.17 -9.12 -0.79
C HIS A 189 14.11 -7.93 -0.94
N ASP A 190 13.54 -6.73 -1.12
CA ASP A 190 14.32 -5.50 -1.23
C ASP A 190 15.02 -5.11 0.10
N LEU A 191 14.38 -5.38 1.24
CA LEU A 191 14.97 -5.15 2.56
C LEU A 191 16.14 -6.11 2.86
N GLY A 192 16.12 -7.31 2.25
CA GLY A 192 17.20 -8.31 2.38
C GLY A 192 17.24 -9.03 3.73
N LEU A 193 16.13 -9.03 4.47
CA LEU A 193 16.01 -9.67 5.79
C LEU A 193 14.97 -10.79 5.79
N PRO A 194 15.16 -11.84 6.61
CA PRO A 194 14.16 -12.87 6.77
C PRO A 194 12.91 -12.33 7.51
N ALA A 195 11.72 -12.75 7.08
CA ALA A 195 10.44 -12.22 7.57
C ALA A 195 10.33 -12.19 9.11
N HIS A 196 10.78 -13.25 9.78
CA HIS A 196 10.67 -13.37 11.25
C HIS A 196 11.55 -12.37 12.05
N GLN A 197 12.46 -11.65 11.38
CA GLN A 197 13.28 -10.57 11.94
C GLN A 197 12.76 -9.17 11.62
N VAL A 198 11.70 -9.08 10.80
CA VAL A 198 11.12 -7.82 10.34
C VAL A 198 9.75 -7.63 10.98
N ALA A 199 9.47 -6.42 11.46
CA ALA A 199 8.15 -6.06 11.96
C ALA A 199 7.40 -5.19 10.96
N MET A 200 6.14 -5.55 10.67
CA MET A 200 5.17 -4.67 10.05
C MET A 200 4.51 -3.80 11.13
N VAL A 201 4.63 -2.49 11.01
CA VAL A 201 3.95 -1.51 11.86
C VAL A 201 2.79 -0.91 11.06
N GLY A 202 1.56 -1.10 11.55
CA GLY A 202 0.36 -0.66 10.84
C GLY A 202 -0.80 -0.35 11.78
N ASP A 203 -1.83 0.29 11.25
CA ASP A 203 -3.06 0.66 11.95
C ASP A 203 -4.27 -0.20 11.54
N ASP A 204 -4.12 -1.00 10.48
CA ASP A 204 -5.19 -1.81 9.89
C ASP A 204 -4.97 -3.29 10.21
N ILE A 205 -5.87 -3.86 11.05
CA ILE A 205 -5.78 -5.26 11.49
C ILE A 205 -5.83 -6.25 10.32
N HIS A 206 -6.54 -5.92 9.24
CA HIS A 206 -6.71 -6.80 8.08
C HIS A 206 -5.60 -6.61 7.05
N ASN A 207 -5.29 -5.36 6.69
CA ASN A 207 -4.35 -5.08 5.62
C ASN A 207 -2.89 -5.21 6.09
N ASP A 208 -2.55 -4.73 7.29
CA ASP A 208 -1.17 -4.70 7.77
C ASP A 208 -0.84 -5.92 8.62
N ILE A 209 -1.70 -6.20 9.60
CA ILE A 209 -1.42 -7.23 10.60
C ILE A 209 -1.65 -8.62 10.03
N ALA A 210 -2.86 -8.92 9.56
CA ALA A 210 -3.15 -10.23 8.96
C ALA A 210 -2.28 -10.48 7.71
N GLY A 211 -2.12 -9.46 6.83
CA GLY A 211 -1.27 -9.57 5.65
C GLY A 211 0.20 -9.82 5.99
N GLY A 212 0.75 -9.09 6.96
CA GLY A 212 2.13 -9.29 7.42
C GLY A 212 2.35 -10.66 8.06
N GLN A 213 1.42 -11.12 8.89
CA GLN A 213 1.50 -12.46 9.51
C GLN A 213 1.44 -13.58 8.49
N ALA A 214 0.65 -13.42 7.42
CA ALA A 214 0.54 -14.42 6.36
C ALA A 214 1.88 -14.74 5.68
N VAL A 215 2.84 -13.80 5.70
CA VAL A 215 4.20 -13.98 5.16
C VAL A 215 5.26 -14.18 6.25
N GLY A 216 4.85 -14.33 7.51
CA GLY A 216 5.74 -14.64 8.64
C GLY A 216 6.42 -13.41 9.27
N LEU A 217 5.96 -12.18 8.98
CA LEU A 217 6.41 -10.97 9.66
C LEU A 217 6.00 -10.98 11.13
N LYS A 218 6.76 -10.27 11.94
CA LYS A 218 6.28 -9.76 13.22
C LYS A 218 5.35 -8.59 13.00
N THR A 219 4.39 -8.37 13.91
CA THR A 219 3.37 -7.35 13.69
C THR A 219 3.17 -6.48 14.91
N ILE A 220 3.11 -5.18 14.65
CA ILE A 220 2.89 -4.13 15.65
C ILE A 220 1.68 -3.32 15.19
N LEU A 221 0.56 -3.45 15.92
CA LEU A 221 -0.64 -2.66 15.68
C LEU A 221 -0.55 -1.36 16.47
N VAL A 222 -0.76 -0.21 15.82
CA VAL A 222 -0.88 1.09 16.49
C VAL A 222 -2.34 1.49 16.61
N LYS A 223 -2.74 2.09 17.76
CA LYS A 223 -4.12 2.52 18.03
C LYS A 223 -4.41 3.92 17.47
N THR A 224 -3.88 4.19 16.28
CA THR A 224 -4.12 5.43 15.53
C THR A 224 -4.83 5.12 14.22
N GLY A 225 -5.15 6.12 13.44
CA GLY A 225 -5.70 5.94 12.09
C GLY A 225 -6.98 5.13 12.03
N LYS A 226 -6.93 4.00 11.32
CA LYS A 226 -8.08 3.09 11.10
C LYS A 226 -8.38 2.14 12.25
N TYR A 227 -7.53 2.11 13.28
CA TYR A 227 -7.73 1.21 14.40
C TYR A 227 -9.16 1.32 14.96
N GLN A 228 -9.83 0.17 15.07
CA GLN A 228 -11.11 0.02 15.77
C GLN A 228 -11.03 -1.19 16.70
N PHE A 229 -11.38 -0.99 17.97
CA PHE A 229 -11.35 -2.06 18.97
C PHE A 229 -12.20 -3.27 18.53
N ASP A 230 -13.40 -3.01 18.02
CA ASP A 230 -14.34 -4.04 17.59
C ASP A 230 -13.79 -4.87 16.40
N ASP A 231 -13.05 -4.25 15.50
CA ASP A 231 -12.45 -4.96 14.35
C ASP A 231 -11.33 -5.88 14.82
N VAL A 232 -10.53 -5.43 15.79
CA VAL A 232 -9.47 -6.26 16.41
C VAL A 232 -10.06 -7.46 17.14
N GLU A 233 -11.15 -7.25 17.91
CA GLU A 233 -11.80 -8.34 18.64
C GLU A 233 -12.41 -9.41 17.71
N ARG A 234 -12.92 -8.99 16.55
CA ARG A 234 -13.54 -9.89 15.56
C ARG A 234 -12.54 -10.51 14.58
N ALA A 235 -11.32 -9.98 14.49
CA ALA A 235 -10.32 -10.51 13.58
C ALA A 235 -9.85 -11.90 14.01
N ASP A 236 -9.55 -12.76 13.02
CA ASP A 236 -8.98 -14.09 13.26
C ASP A 236 -7.49 -14.07 13.61
N CYS A 237 -6.85 -12.89 13.53
CA CYS A 237 -5.44 -12.68 13.85
C CYS A 237 -5.27 -11.83 15.12
N ARG A 238 -4.09 -11.92 15.74
CA ARG A 238 -3.69 -11.06 16.85
C ARG A 238 -2.30 -10.51 16.57
N PRO A 239 -2.06 -9.19 16.75
CA PRO A 239 -0.72 -8.62 16.59
C PRO A 239 0.25 -9.19 17.64
N ASP A 240 1.55 -9.25 17.33
CA ASP A 240 2.58 -9.61 18.30
C ASP A 240 2.67 -8.53 19.40
N TRP A 241 2.50 -7.25 19.03
CA TRP A 241 2.43 -6.10 19.96
C TRP A 241 1.35 -5.12 19.53
N THR A 242 0.82 -4.41 20.53
CA THR A 242 -0.09 -3.28 20.31
C THR A 242 0.44 -2.07 21.06
N LEU A 243 0.55 -0.93 20.38
CA LEU A 243 1.03 0.35 20.91
C LEU A 243 -0.06 1.41 20.79
N ASP A 244 -0.02 2.43 21.62
CA ASP A 244 -0.95 3.55 21.48
C ASP A 244 -0.63 4.40 20.24
N SER A 245 0.66 4.56 19.92
CA SER A 245 1.14 5.21 18.70
C SER A 245 2.51 4.66 18.26
N ILE A 246 2.97 5.02 17.07
CA ILE A 246 4.34 4.69 16.62
C ILE A 246 5.40 5.35 17.51
N GLY A 247 5.07 6.44 18.21
CA GLY A 247 5.96 7.10 19.17
C GLY A 247 6.44 6.17 20.30
N ASP A 248 5.68 5.12 20.60
CA ASP A 248 6.03 4.14 21.63
C ASP A 248 6.95 3.02 21.11
N LEU A 249 7.20 2.95 19.79
CA LEU A 249 8.02 1.92 19.16
C LEU A 249 9.43 1.79 19.77
N PRO A 250 10.14 2.88 20.10
CA PRO A 250 11.45 2.78 20.74
C PRO A 250 11.46 1.98 22.06
N SER A 251 10.35 1.96 22.78
CA SER A 251 10.23 1.22 24.05
C SER A 251 10.26 -0.30 23.90
N LEU A 252 9.94 -0.82 22.72
CA LEU A 252 10.01 -2.25 22.39
C LEU A 252 11.42 -2.72 22.00
N LEU A 253 12.33 -1.79 21.74
CA LEU A 253 13.64 -2.10 21.18
C LEU A 253 14.74 -2.04 22.26
N PRO A 254 15.81 -2.83 22.09
CA PRO A 254 16.93 -2.78 23.03
C PRO A 254 17.53 -1.38 23.14
N SER A 255 17.90 -1.01 24.36
CA SER A 255 18.59 0.26 24.66
C SER A 255 19.96 0.34 23.99
#